data_902a5b4eeccd7fce695d5dc720871fcf
#
_entry.id   902a5b4eeccd7fce695d5dc720871fcf
#
_cell.length_a   1.000
_cell.length_b   1.000
_cell.length_c   1.000
_cell.angle_alpha   90.00
_cell.angle_beta   90.00
_cell.angle_gamma   90.00
#
_symmetry.space_group_name_H-M   'P 1'
#
loop_
_entity.id
_entity.type
_entity.pdbx_description
1 polymer ?
#
loop_
_entity_poly.entity_id
_entity_poly.type
_entity_poly.pdbx_seq_one_letter_code
_entity_poly.pdbx_strand_id
1 'polypeptide(L)'
;PWNAKTVGDIDAPAGYTRVEGSYAEFMRRLPLKKRGSRVQLYTGGDAGYQFLSTGVIDLPMLSNWEQCADMTMRVRAEYLFCQGRYADIRFRDVNGNMLNYTGGNSRKALETFLKKAYGVCSTLS
;
A
#
# COMPACT_ATOMS: atom_id res chain seq x y z
N PRO A 1 -0.46 21.54 -1.87
CA PRO A 1 -1.32 22.03 -2.94
C PRO A 1 -2.58 21.17 -3.08
N TRP A 2 -3.71 21.82 -3.26
CA TRP A 2 -5.00 21.13 -3.19
C TRP A 2 -5.54 20.66 -4.53
N ASN A 3 -4.79 20.83 -5.58
CA ASN A 3 -4.99 20.17 -6.85
C ASN A 3 -4.06 18.94 -7.00
N ALA A 4 -3.48 18.49 -5.90
CA ALA A 4 -2.63 17.30 -5.89
C ALA A 4 -3.41 16.07 -6.38
N LYS A 5 -2.82 15.36 -7.35
CA LYS A 5 -3.39 14.15 -7.94
C LYS A 5 -2.64 12.90 -7.51
N THR A 6 -1.39 13.05 -7.10
CA THR A 6 -0.54 11.95 -6.64
C THR A 6 0.17 12.32 -5.34
N VAL A 7 0.69 11.32 -4.64
CA VAL A 7 1.47 11.52 -3.42
C VAL A 7 2.64 12.48 -3.67
N GLY A 8 3.27 12.41 -4.84
CA GLY A 8 4.40 13.26 -5.20
C GLY A 8 4.07 14.76 -5.32
N ASP A 9 2.81 15.10 -5.50
CA ASP A 9 2.36 16.50 -5.56
C ASP A 9 2.28 17.16 -4.17
N ILE A 10 2.42 16.39 -3.11
CA ILE A 10 2.44 16.88 -1.72
C ILE A 10 3.89 17.19 -1.36
N ASP A 11 4.16 18.42 -0.91
CA ASP A 11 5.49 18.82 -0.52
C ASP A 11 5.97 18.12 0.75
N ALA A 12 7.29 17.90 0.85
CA ALA A 12 7.88 17.43 2.08
C ALA A 12 7.72 18.50 3.18
N PRO A 13 7.47 18.09 4.44
CA PRO A 13 7.41 19.04 5.53
C PRO A 13 8.71 19.83 5.69
N ALA A 14 8.63 21.04 6.24
CA ALA A 14 9.82 21.86 6.49
C ALA A 14 10.86 21.09 7.31
N GLY A 15 12.11 21.15 6.87
CA GLY A 15 13.21 20.42 7.50
C GLY A 15 13.39 18.97 7.08
N TYR A 16 12.51 18.46 6.21
CA TYR A 16 12.61 17.09 5.69
C TYR A 16 12.97 17.10 4.20
N THR A 17 13.72 16.10 3.80
CA THR A 17 14.14 15.93 2.40
C THR A 17 13.47 14.70 1.82
N ARG A 18 13.11 14.75 0.54
CA ARG A 18 12.54 13.59 -0.16
C ARG A 18 13.59 12.51 -0.30
N VAL A 19 13.20 11.27 0.01
CA VAL A 19 14.03 10.09 -0.23
C VAL A 19 14.05 9.80 -1.73
N GLU A 20 15.21 9.48 -2.26
CA GLU A 20 15.39 9.09 -3.66
C GLU A 20 15.39 7.56 -3.80
N GLY A 21 15.15 7.09 -5.04
CA GLY A 21 15.16 5.67 -5.38
C GLY A 21 13.88 5.24 -6.09
N SER A 22 13.94 4.10 -6.75
CA SER A 22 12.84 3.61 -7.59
C SER A 22 11.57 3.30 -6.80
N TYR A 23 11.71 2.76 -5.59
CA TYR A 23 10.56 2.51 -4.73
C TYR A 23 9.90 3.82 -4.25
N ALA A 24 10.72 4.80 -3.89
CA ALA A 24 10.21 6.12 -3.48
C ALA A 24 9.46 6.80 -4.65
N GLU A 25 9.97 6.70 -5.86
CA GLU A 25 9.29 7.21 -7.05
C GLU A 25 7.96 6.49 -7.31
N PHE A 26 7.93 5.18 -7.13
CA PHE A 26 6.68 4.42 -7.23
C PHE A 26 5.65 4.93 -6.22
N MET A 27 6.05 5.14 -4.97
CA MET A 27 5.17 5.67 -3.92
C MET A 27 4.65 7.06 -4.28
N ARG A 28 5.48 7.94 -4.85
CA ARG A 28 5.07 9.29 -5.26
C ARG A 28 4.05 9.28 -6.39
N ARG A 29 4.02 8.24 -7.21
CA ARG A 29 3.06 8.11 -8.32
C ARG A 29 1.71 7.58 -7.91
N LEU A 30 1.55 7.14 -6.66
CA LEU A 30 0.26 6.64 -6.19
C LEU A 30 -0.80 7.75 -6.27
N PRO A 31 -1.99 7.44 -6.80
CA PRO A 31 -3.04 8.45 -6.96
C PRO A 31 -3.67 8.81 -5.62
N LEU A 32 -4.14 10.04 -5.53
CA LEU A 32 -4.89 10.54 -4.38
C LEU A 32 -6.37 10.65 -4.72
N LYS A 33 -7.22 10.41 -3.73
CA LYS A 33 -8.65 10.73 -3.80
C LYS A 33 -8.82 12.25 -3.82
N LYS A 34 -10.02 12.71 -4.17
CA LYS A 34 -10.36 14.13 -4.18
C LYS A 34 -10.05 14.78 -2.83
N ARG A 35 -9.70 16.06 -2.88
CA ARG A 35 -9.52 16.87 -1.68
C ARG A 35 -10.73 16.74 -0.76
N GLY A 36 -10.47 16.61 0.54
CA GLY A 36 -11.51 16.45 1.56
C GLY A 36 -12.06 15.04 1.68
N SER A 37 -11.53 14.08 0.91
CA SER A 37 -11.87 12.67 1.10
C SER A 37 -11.46 12.22 2.49
N ARG A 38 -12.30 11.40 3.12
CA ARG A 38 -12.11 10.96 4.49
C ARG A 38 -11.31 9.66 4.54
N VAL A 39 -10.46 9.55 5.56
CA VAL A 39 -9.78 8.28 5.87
C VAL A 39 -10.83 7.32 6.41
N GLN A 40 -10.93 6.14 5.82
CA GLN A 40 -11.93 5.13 6.18
C GLN A 40 -11.30 3.95 6.90
N LEU A 41 -12.05 3.38 7.84
CA LEU A 41 -11.72 2.11 8.45
C LEU A 41 -11.99 0.98 7.45
N TYR A 42 -11.35 -0.16 7.67
CA TYR A 42 -11.57 -1.35 6.81
C TYR A 42 -13.04 -1.83 6.82
N THR A 43 -13.80 -1.46 7.83
CA THR A 43 -15.24 -1.76 7.93
C THR A 43 -16.11 -0.81 7.11
N GLY A 44 -15.53 0.22 6.48
CA GLY A 44 -16.23 1.22 5.69
C GLY A 44 -16.62 2.49 6.45
N GLY A 45 -16.47 2.49 7.78
CA GLY A 45 -16.73 3.70 8.60
C GLY A 45 -15.55 4.68 8.54
N ASP A 46 -15.80 5.93 8.96
CA ASP A 46 -14.76 6.96 8.99
C ASP A 46 -13.83 6.78 10.19
N ALA A 47 -12.54 7.01 9.99
CA ALA A 47 -11.57 7.06 11.09
C ALA A 47 -11.73 8.35 11.89
N GLY A 48 -11.46 8.29 13.20
CA GLY A 48 -11.66 9.42 14.10
C GLY A 48 -10.62 10.54 13.99
N TYR A 49 -9.53 10.33 13.26
CA TYR A 49 -8.40 11.28 13.16
C TYR A 49 -8.32 11.96 11.80
N GLN A 50 -9.45 12.32 11.20
CA GLN A 50 -9.50 12.94 9.86
C GLN A 50 -8.64 14.21 9.75
N PHE A 51 -8.57 15.01 10.80
CA PHE A 51 -7.83 16.27 10.81
C PHE A 51 -6.31 16.10 10.67
N LEU A 52 -5.78 14.91 10.87
CA LEU A 52 -4.36 14.61 10.70
C LEU A 52 -3.99 14.25 9.25
N SER A 53 -4.99 14.06 8.40
CA SER A 53 -4.78 13.62 7.02
C SER A 53 -4.60 14.80 6.09
N THR A 54 -3.51 14.81 5.32
CA THR A 54 -3.28 15.76 4.22
C THR A 54 -3.97 15.31 2.93
N GLY A 55 -4.05 14.00 2.72
CA GLY A 55 -4.69 13.39 1.56
C GLY A 55 -4.89 11.91 1.77
N VAL A 56 -5.67 11.29 0.92
CA VAL A 56 -5.99 9.85 0.99
C VAL A 56 -5.59 9.18 -0.32
N ILE A 57 -4.77 8.15 -0.23
CA ILE A 57 -4.33 7.37 -1.39
C ILE A 57 -5.53 6.62 -1.98
N ASP A 58 -5.69 6.73 -3.30
CA ASP A 58 -6.79 6.09 -4.04
C ASP A 58 -6.38 4.70 -4.50
N LEU A 59 -6.47 3.74 -3.61
CA LEU A 59 -6.26 2.32 -3.90
C LEU A 59 -7.51 1.54 -3.49
N PRO A 60 -8.20 0.89 -4.44
CA PRO A 60 -9.35 0.07 -4.11
C PRO A 60 -8.94 -1.09 -3.19
N MET A 61 -9.75 -1.38 -2.20
CA MET A 61 -9.53 -2.51 -1.29
C MET A 61 -9.68 -3.83 -2.04
N LEU A 62 -8.78 -4.77 -1.77
CA LEU A 62 -8.88 -6.14 -2.28
C LEU A 62 -9.82 -6.99 -1.45
N SER A 63 -10.00 -6.66 -0.19
CA SER A 63 -10.93 -7.33 0.72
C SER A 63 -11.43 -6.35 1.78
N ASN A 64 -12.56 -6.66 2.39
CA ASN A 64 -13.14 -5.83 3.44
C ASN A 64 -12.44 -5.96 4.80
N TRP A 65 -11.37 -6.73 4.90
CA TRP A 65 -10.56 -6.87 6.11
C TRP A 65 -9.12 -6.35 5.94
N GLU A 66 -8.85 -5.63 4.85
CA GLU A 66 -7.53 -5.05 4.59
C GLU A 66 -7.21 -3.95 5.62
N GLN A 67 -6.15 -4.15 6.40
CA GLN A 67 -5.74 -3.26 7.49
C GLN A 67 -4.36 -2.64 7.20
N CYS A 68 -3.80 -1.89 8.17
CA CYS A 68 -2.56 -1.11 7.98
C CYS A 68 -1.37 -1.96 7.50
N ALA A 69 -1.13 -3.10 8.14
CA ALA A 69 -0.04 -4.01 7.74
C ALA A 69 -0.27 -4.54 6.32
N ASP A 70 -1.53 -4.85 5.99
CA ASP A 70 -1.92 -5.38 4.71
C ASP A 70 -1.66 -4.37 3.59
N MET A 71 -1.97 -3.10 3.82
CA MET A 71 -1.69 -2.03 2.85
C MET A 71 -0.19 -1.87 2.60
N THR A 72 0.63 -1.98 3.63
CA THR A 72 2.08 -1.91 3.50
C THR A 72 2.61 -3.06 2.64
N MET A 73 2.16 -4.28 2.90
CA MET A 73 2.50 -5.44 2.09
C MET A 73 2.03 -5.29 0.64
N ARG A 74 0.82 -4.78 0.45
CA ARG A 74 0.24 -4.57 -0.87
C ARG A 74 1.05 -3.59 -1.70
N VAL A 75 1.39 -2.43 -1.16
CA VAL A 75 2.16 -1.42 -1.90
C VAL A 75 3.52 -1.98 -2.30
N ARG A 76 4.18 -2.70 -1.40
CA ARG A 76 5.45 -3.37 -1.70
C ARG A 76 5.30 -4.40 -2.81
N ALA A 77 4.29 -5.25 -2.74
CA ALA A 77 4.01 -6.27 -3.75
C ALA A 77 3.68 -5.64 -5.11
N GLU A 78 2.88 -4.58 -5.12
CA GLU A 78 2.55 -3.84 -6.34
C GLU A 78 3.80 -3.27 -7.02
N TYR A 79 4.71 -2.69 -6.23
CA TYR A 79 5.98 -2.18 -6.74
C TYR A 79 6.79 -3.30 -7.40
N LEU A 80 7.00 -4.40 -6.70
CA LEU A 80 7.79 -5.52 -7.22
C LEU A 80 7.13 -6.16 -8.44
N PHE A 81 5.82 -6.25 -8.43
CA PHE A 81 5.04 -6.74 -9.57
C PHE A 81 5.24 -5.86 -10.81
N CYS A 82 5.17 -4.53 -10.64
CA CYS A 82 5.41 -3.58 -11.73
C CYS A 82 6.83 -3.63 -12.27
N GLN A 83 7.80 -4.01 -11.44
CA GLN A 83 9.20 -4.18 -11.84
C GLN A 83 9.48 -5.53 -12.50
N GLY A 84 8.50 -6.42 -12.58
CA GLY A 84 8.71 -7.78 -13.06
C GLY A 84 9.50 -8.67 -12.09
N ARG A 85 9.68 -8.23 -10.85
CA ARG A 85 10.46 -8.93 -9.81
C ARG A 85 9.56 -9.85 -9.00
N TYR A 86 8.92 -10.77 -9.69
CA TYR A 86 7.92 -11.66 -9.08
C TYR A 86 8.49 -12.57 -7.99
N ALA A 87 9.72 -13.04 -8.17
CA ALA A 87 10.40 -13.89 -7.19
C ALA A 87 10.72 -13.17 -5.88
N ASP A 88 10.75 -11.84 -5.89
CA ASP A 88 11.01 -11.02 -4.70
C ASP A 88 9.74 -10.71 -3.92
N ILE A 89 8.58 -11.05 -4.46
CA ILE A 89 7.29 -10.90 -3.74
C ILE A 89 7.16 -12.06 -2.76
N ARG A 90 7.53 -11.79 -1.52
CA ARG A 90 7.51 -12.79 -0.45
C ARG A 90 7.33 -12.10 0.89
N PHE A 91 6.61 -12.74 1.80
CA PHE A 91 6.35 -12.23 3.13
C PHE A 91 6.50 -13.36 4.15
N ARG A 92 6.97 -13.01 5.33
CA ARG A 92 7.08 -13.96 6.44
C ARG A 92 5.77 -13.95 7.23
N ASP A 93 5.24 -15.14 7.52
CA ASP A 93 4.06 -15.25 8.37
C ASP A 93 4.42 -15.11 9.86
N VAL A 94 3.40 -15.10 10.73
CA VAL A 94 3.60 -14.93 12.18
C VAL A 94 4.34 -16.12 12.82
N ASN A 95 4.41 -17.25 12.14
CA ASN A 95 5.13 -18.44 12.60
C ASN A 95 6.57 -18.50 12.06
N GLY A 96 7.00 -17.51 11.30
CA GLY A 96 8.33 -17.43 10.73
C GLY A 96 8.49 -18.13 9.37
N ASN A 97 7.43 -18.68 8.81
CA ASN A 97 7.47 -19.34 7.50
C ASN A 97 7.39 -18.30 6.37
N MET A 98 8.11 -18.57 5.28
CA MET A 98 8.12 -17.66 4.13
C MET A 98 7.00 -18.02 3.14
N LEU A 99 6.16 -17.04 2.82
CA LEU A 99 5.17 -17.12 1.75
C LEU A 99 5.80 -16.55 0.48
N ASN A 100 5.87 -17.35 -0.58
CA ASN A 100 6.46 -16.95 -1.86
C ASN A 100 5.38 -16.86 -2.93
N TYR A 101 5.39 -15.75 -3.67
CA TYR A 101 4.53 -15.60 -4.82
C TYR A 101 5.09 -16.36 -6.02
N THR A 102 4.25 -17.13 -6.70
CA THR A 102 4.65 -17.96 -7.85
C THR A 102 3.77 -17.75 -9.08
N GLY A 103 2.92 -16.75 -9.08
CA GLY A 103 1.91 -16.54 -10.13
C GLY A 103 2.40 -15.75 -11.36
N GLY A 104 3.66 -15.33 -11.42
CA GLY A 104 4.21 -14.56 -12.53
C GLY A 104 3.46 -13.25 -12.74
N ASN A 105 3.15 -12.90 -13.99
CA ASN A 105 2.50 -11.64 -14.35
C ASN A 105 0.97 -11.68 -14.24
N SER A 106 0.39 -12.68 -13.61
CA SER A 106 -1.05 -12.81 -13.42
C SER A 106 -1.54 -11.89 -12.29
N ARG A 107 -2.29 -10.86 -12.63
CA ARG A 107 -2.89 -9.95 -11.66
C ARG A 107 -3.79 -10.68 -10.66
N LYS A 108 -4.60 -11.61 -11.15
CA LYS A 108 -5.50 -12.40 -10.32
C LYS A 108 -4.72 -13.27 -9.33
N ALA A 109 -3.60 -13.86 -9.76
CA ALA A 109 -2.74 -14.66 -8.88
C ALA A 109 -2.12 -13.79 -7.78
N LEU A 110 -1.69 -12.56 -8.10
CA LEU A 110 -1.18 -11.63 -7.11
C LEU A 110 -2.23 -11.27 -6.06
N GLU A 111 -3.44 -10.96 -6.49
CA GLU A 111 -4.54 -10.63 -5.57
C GLU A 111 -4.89 -11.79 -4.64
N THR A 112 -4.93 -13.00 -5.17
CA THR A 112 -5.17 -14.22 -4.37
C THR A 112 -4.05 -14.42 -3.35
N PHE A 113 -2.80 -14.24 -3.75
CA PHE A 113 -1.63 -14.34 -2.87
C PHE A 113 -1.69 -13.30 -1.74
N LEU A 114 -2.01 -12.05 -2.06
CA LEU A 114 -2.11 -10.98 -1.07
C LEU A 114 -3.22 -11.24 -0.05
N LYS A 115 -4.38 -11.71 -0.49
CA LYS A 115 -5.47 -12.06 0.43
C LYS A 115 -5.06 -13.16 1.41
N LYS A 116 -4.29 -14.15 0.95
CA LYS A 116 -3.75 -15.18 1.82
C LYS A 116 -2.73 -14.60 2.81
N ALA A 117 -1.83 -13.75 2.33
CA ALA A 117 -0.83 -13.11 3.18
C ALA A 117 -1.48 -12.26 4.27
N TYR A 118 -2.55 -11.54 3.97
CA TYR A 118 -3.29 -10.72 4.95
C TYR A 118 -3.79 -11.54 6.14
N GLY A 119 -4.14 -12.79 5.92
CA GLY A 119 -4.64 -13.66 6.99
C GLY A 119 -3.57 -14.23 7.91
N VAL A 120 -2.29 -14.24 7.50
CA VAL A 120 -1.23 -14.94 8.23
C VAL A 120 0.00 -14.09 8.54
N CYS A 121 0.11 -12.90 7.97
CA CYS A 121 1.21 -11.98 8.23
C CYS A 121 0.76 -10.80 9.10
N SER A 122 1.72 -10.16 9.77
CA SER A 122 1.46 -8.97 10.57
C SER A 122 2.70 -8.05 10.55
N THR A 123 2.58 -6.89 11.19
CA THR A 123 3.72 -5.98 11.36
C THR A 123 4.83 -6.57 12.24
N LEU A 124 4.55 -7.64 12.96
CA LEU A 124 5.52 -8.34 13.81
C LEU A 124 6.24 -9.49 13.09
N SER A 125 5.82 -9.82 11.89
CA SER A 125 6.40 -10.94 11.12
C SER A 125 7.42 -10.51 10.05
#